data_a7f56eeceb7ca42146f092a500d1ad00
#
_entry.id   a7f56eeceb7ca42146f092a500d1ad00
#
_cell.length_a   1.000
_cell.length_b   1.000
_cell.length_c   1.000
_cell.angle_alpha   90.00
_cell.angle_beta   90.00
_cell.angle_gamma   90.00
#
_symmetry.space_group_name_H-M   'P 1'
#
loop_
_entity.id
_entity.type
_entity.pdbx_description
1 polymer ?
#
loop_
_entity_poly.entity_id
_entity_poly.type
_entity_poly.pdbx_seq_one_letter_code
_entity_poly.pdbx_strand_id
1 'polypeptide(L)'
;MIALEDVCCAFDHEPVLRHISFTIKKGEAVLLTGPNGSGKTTLLRLLNGLVFPEIGTYTFEGTAITAKKMREHRYSKYFHQRVGYVWQNPDAQLFCASVEEELAFGPLQMGLPEDEVHQRVEDAIAYFALEKLRDKAPYFLSGGEKKRTALASIFTMNPLVWTLDEPENFLDAESQAWLTQFLQSLKDAGKTIIVTSHHPDIAGRIADRELRLTAEHQLG
;
A
#
# COMPACT_ATOMS: atom_id res chain seq x y z
N MET A 1 0.35 7.77 -14.87
CA MET A 1 0.87 8.05 -13.52
C MET A 1 1.95 7.03 -13.14
N ILE A 2 1.68 5.75 -13.24
CA ILE A 2 2.63 4.65 -13.06
C ILE A 2 2.81 3.96 -14.40
N ALA A 3 4.06 3.65 -14.81
CA ALA A 3 4.32 2.82 -15.99
C ALA A 3 5.50 1.87 -15.72
N LEU A 4 5.31 0.62 -16.09
CA LEU A 4 6.33 -0.42 -16.16
C LEU A 4 6.52 -0.81 -17.62
N GLU A 5 7.76 -0.90 -18.07
CA GLU A 5 8.14 -1.29 -19.43
C GLU A 5 9.20 -2.38 -19.35
N ASP A 6 8.84 -3.58 -19.78
CA ASP A 6 9.71 -4.77 -19.86
C ASP A 6 10.46 -5.11 -18.56
N VAL A 7 9.77 -4.96 -17.40
CA VAL A 7 10.38 -5.11 -16.08
C VAL A 7 10.63 -6.57 -15.74
N CYS A 8 11.91 -6.88 -15.41
CA CYS A 8 12.30 -8.15 -14.82
C CYS A 8 12.96 -7.91 -13.45
N CYS A 9 12.64 -8.79 -12.48
CA CYS A 9 13.25 -8.84 -11.16
C CYS A 9 13.61 -10.28 -10.80
N ALA A 10 14.75 -10.46 -10.12
CA ALA A 10 15.16 -11.75 -9.57
C ALA A 10 15.66 -11.58 -8.12
N PHE A 11 15.59 -12.65 -7.33
CA PHE A 11 16.24 -12.77 -6.01
C PHE A 11 17.08 -14.04 -6.01
N ASP A 12 18.34 -13.93 -5.63
CA ASP A 12 19.30 -15.05 -5.63
C ASP A 12 19.33 -15.81 -6.96
N HIS A 13 19.26 -15.07 -8.08
CA HIS A 13 19.17 -15.57 -9.47
C HIS A 13 17.85 -16.29 -9.83
N GLU A 14 16.88 -16.37 -8.92
CA GLU A 14 15.55 -16.91 -9.21
C GLU A 14 14.62 -15.79 -9.71
N PRO A 15 14.12 -15.89 -10.96
CA PRO A 15 13.22 -14.86 -11.50
C PRO A 15 11.89 -14.82 -10.75
N VAL A 16 11.45 -13.63 -10.36
CA VAL A 16 10.20 -13.39 -9.63
C VAL A 16 9.22 -12.50 -10.41
N LEU A 17 9.74 -11.69 -11.34
CA LEU A 17 8.95 -10.95 -12.32
C LEU A 17 9.65 -11.04 -13.67
N ARG A 18 8.91 -11.32 -14.74
CA ARG A 18 9.44 -11.49 -16.09
C ARG A 18 8.64 -10.68 -17.10
N HIS A 19 9.30 -9.73 -17.77
CA HIS A 19 8.74 -8.94 -18.87
C HIS A 19 7.39 -8.28 -18.53
N ILE A 20 7.30 -7.69 -17.33
CA ILE A 20 6.08 -7.02 -16.86
C ILE A 20 5.97 -5.64 -17.50
N SER A 21 4.89 -5.42 -18.25
CA SER A 21 4.59 -4.13 -18.88
C SER A 21 3.13 -3.76 -18.66
N PHE A 22 2.89 -2.61 -18.02
CA PHE A 22 1.57 -2.01 -17.88
C PHE A 22 1.66 -0.54 -17.47
N THR A 23 0.52 0.15 -17.57
CA THR A 23 0.35 1.50 -17.05
C THR A 23 -0.83 1.56 -16.11
N ILE A 24 -0.76 2.43 -15.10
CA ILE A 24 -1.88 2.76 -14.20
C ILE A 24 -2.12 4.26 -14.28
N LYS A 25 -3.37 4.64 -14.55
CA LYS A 25 -3.79 6.05 -14.61
C LYS A 25 -4.06 6.58 -13.20
N LYS A 26 -4.06 7.90 -13.06
CA LYS A 26 -4.47 8.55 -11.81
C LYS A 26 -5.96 8.24 -11.53
N GLY A 27 -6.27 7.86 -10.30
CA GLY A 27 -7.62 7.50 -9.87
C GLY A 27 -8.08 6.11 -10.29
N GLU A 28 -7.23 5.33 -10.97
CA GLU A 28 -7.56 3.97 -11.38
C GLU A 28 -7.40 2.99 -10.21
N ALA A 29 -8.36 2.10 -10.03
CA ALA A 29 -8.31 1.00 -9.07
C ALA A 29 -8.00 -0.31 -9.80
N VAL A 30 -6.87 -0.94 -9.45
CA VAL A 30 -6.35 -2.16 -10.08
C VAL A 30 -6.31 -3.28 -9.07
N LEU A 31 -6.93 -4.41 -9.41
CA LEU A 31 -6.80 -5.67 -8.69
C LEU A 31 -5.62 -6.46 -9.25
N LEU A 32 -4.69 -6.86 -8.40
CA LEU A 32 -3.58 -7.72 -8.76
C LEU A 32 -3.88 -9.14 -8.26
N THR A 33 -4.04 -10.09 -9.17
CA THR A 33 -4.32 -11.50 -8.87
C THR A 33 -3.23 -12.42 -9.35
N GLY A 34 -3.35 -13.70 -9.01
CA GLY A 34 -2.43 -14.77 -9.42
C GLY A 34 -2.18 -15.75 -8.29
N PRO A 35 -1.60 -16.91 -8.61
CA PRO A 35 -1.31 -17.97 -7.63
C PRO A 35 -0.33 -17.48 -6.56
N ASN A 36 -0.27 -18.20 -5.43
CA ASN A 36 0.75 -17.94 -4.42
C ASN A 36 2.14 -18.14 -5.03
N GLY A 37 3.07 -17.24 -4.69
CA GLY A 37 4.43 -17.27 -5.24
C GLY A 37 4.56 -16.64 -6.65
N SER A 38 3.48 -16.17 -7.30
CA SER A 38 3.57 -15.55 -8.63
C SER A 38 4.27 -14.20 -8.71
N GLY A 39 4.64 -13.60 -7.56
CA GLY A 39 5.36 -12.32 -7.52
C GLY A 39 4.50 -11.11 -7.16
N LYS A 40 3.23 -11.28 -6.73
CA LYS A 40 2.34 -10.16 -6.36
C LYS A 40 2.96 -9.19 -5.33
N THR A 41 3.42 -9.72 -4.20
CA THR A 41 4.08 -8.91 -3.16
C THR A 41 5.37 -8.25 -3.67
N THR A 42 6.13 -8.94 -4.53
CA THR A 42 7.33 -8.37 -5.16
C THR A 42 6.96 -7.20 -6.08
N LEU A 43 5.90 -7.35 -6.86
CA LEU A 43 5.41 -6.26 -7.70
C LEU A 43 4.93 -5.07 -6.86
N LEU A 44 4.20 -5.29 -5.75
CA LEU A 44 3.84 -4.21 -4.83
C LEU A 44 5.08 -3.55 -4.22
N ARG A 45 6.09 -4.31 -3.80
CA ARG A 45 7.35 -3.75 -3.28
C ARG A 45 8.09 -2.93 -4.33
N LEU A 46 8.10 -3.38 -5.59
CA LEU A 46 8.68 -2.61 -6.71
C LEU A 46 7.91 -1.29 -6.90
N LEU A 47 6.58 -1.32 -6.89
CA LEU A 47 5.75 -0.12 -7.01
C LEU A 47 5.95 0.86 -5.85
N ASN A 48 6.40 0.38 -4.70
CA ASN A 48 6.75 1.20 -3.54
C ASN A 48 8.24 1.61 -3.49
N GLY A 49 9.03 1.33 -4.52
CA GLY A 49 10.45 1.67 -4.57
C GLY A 49 11.31 0.96 -3.52
N LEU A 50 10.87 -0.21 -3.04
CA LEU A 50 11.58 -1.08 -2.09
C LEU A 50 12.41 -2.14 -2.81
N VAL A 51 12.06 -2.45 -4.06
CA VAL A 51 12.77 -3.34 -4.98
C VAL A 51 12.90 -2.60 -6.31
N PHE A 52 13.95 -2.87 -7.05
CA PHE A 52 14.22 -2.20 -8.31
C PHE A 52 14.39 -3.23 -9.43
N PRO A 53 13.96 -2.91 -10.67
CA PRO A 53 14.12 -3.81 -11.80
C PRO A 53 15.59 -4.01 -12.17
N GLU A 54 15.96 -5.24 -12.55
CA GLU A 54 17.25 -5.54 -13.17
C GLU A 54 17.24 -5.20 -14.68
N ILE A 55 16.09 -5.40 -15.31
CA ILE A 55 15.84 -5.10 -16.73
C ILE A 55 14.55 -4.29 -16.79
N GLY A 56 14.45 -3.41 -17.78
CA GLY A 56 13.27 -2.58 -18.02
C GLY A 56 13.26 -1.32 -17.17
N THR A 57 12.13 -0.63 -17.17
CA THR A 57 11.96 0.65 -16.48
C THR A 57 10.67 0.71 -15.68
N TYR A 58 10.76 1.31 -14.50
CA TYR A 58 9.60 1.73 -13.70
C TYR A 58 9.61 3.25 -13.61
N THR A 59 8.51 3.90 -13.96
CA THR A 59 8.33 5.34 -13.84
C THR A 59 7.11 5.68 -12.98
N PHE A 60 7.26 6.69 -12.13
CA PHE A 60 6.20 7.32 -11.36
C PHE A 60 6.14 8.81 -11.70
N GLU A 61 5.00 9.29 -12.19
CA GLU A 61 4.80 10.68 -12.66
C GLU A 61 5.90 11.14 -13.63
N GLY A 62 6.31 10.25 -14.54
CA GLY A 62 7.33 10.51 -15.54
C GLY A 62 8.78 10.45 -15.04
N THR A 63 9.00 10.19 -13.75
CA THR A 63 10.34 10.04 -13.18
C THR A 63 10.68 8.56 -13.03
N ALA A 64 11.85 8.15 -13.55
CA ALA A 64 12.33 6.78 -13.39
C ALA A 64 12.68 6.48 -11.92
N ILE A 65 12.11 5.39 -11.40
CA ILE A 65 12.34 4.90 -10.05
C ILE A 65 13.49 3.89 -10.08
N THR A 66 14.61 4.30 -9.53
CA THR A 66 15.83 3.49 -9.44
C THR A 66 16.41 3.55 -8.03
N ALA A 67 17.25 2.56 -7.68
CA ALA A 67 17.95 2.57 -6.39
C ALA A 67 18.75 3.87 -6.17
N LYS A 68 19.38 4.39 -7.24
CA LYS A 68 20.10 5.67 -7.19
C LYS A 68 19.16 6.83 -6.89
N LYS A 69 18.00 6.90 -7.58
CA LYS A 69 17.02 7.98 -7.40
C LYS A 69 16.40 7.95 -6.00
N MET A 70 16.11 6.76 -5.48
CA MET A 70 15.55 6.59 -4.14
C MET A 70 16.55 6.84 -2.99
N ARG A 71 17.85 6.92 -3.27
CA ARG A 71 18.87 7.39 -2.30
C ARG A 71 18.90 8.92 -2.18
N GLU A 72 18.34 9.64 -3.12
CA GLU A 72 18.18 11.10 -3.02
C GLU A 72 17.11 11.41 -1.97
N HIS A 73 17.49 11.79 -0.76
CA HIS A 73 16.58 11.99 0.39
C HIS A 73 15.35 12.84 0.05
N ARG A 74 15.53 13.95 -0.70
CA ARG A 74 14.43 14.82 -1.11
C ARG A 74 13.42 14.09 -2.00
N TYR A 75 13.90 13.28 -2.96
CA TYR A 75 13.03 12.56 -3.86
C TYR A 75 12.35 11.37 -3.18
N SER A 76 13.09 10.61 -2.37
CA SER A 76 12.54 9.50 -1.59
C SER A 76 11.41 9.97 -0.68
N LYS A 77 11.60 11.09 0.03
CA LYS A 77 10.55 11.70 0.85
C LYS A 77 9.33 12.11 0.01
N TYR A 78 9.54 12.79 -1.12
CA TYR A 78 8.49 13.16 -2.06
C TYR A 78 7.69 11.93 -2.54
N PHE A 79 8.37 10.85 -2.89
CA PHE A 79 7.77 9.62 -3.38
C PHE A 79 6.93 8.93 -2.30
N HIS A 80 7.50 8.70 -1.12
CA HIS A 80 6.80 8.00 -0.03
C HIS A 80 5.67 8.83 0.61
N GLN A 81 5.63 10.12 0.44
CA GLN A 81 4.46 10.95 0.78
C GLN A 81 3.28 10.70 -0.18
N ARG A 82 3.53 10.19 -1.39
CA ARG A 82 2.53 9.99 -2.45
C ARG A 82 2.11 8.55 -2.64
N VAL A 83 2.96 7.61 -2.29
CA VAL A 83 2.73 6.18 -2.43
C VAL A 83 2.74 5.54 -1.05
N GLY A 84 1.58 5.14 -0.59
CA GLY A 84 1.40 4.44 0.69
C GLY A 84 1.31 2.94 0.49
N TYR A 85 1.88 2.18 1.42
CA TYR A 85 1.88 0.72 1.38
C TYR A 85 1.32 0.11 2.66
N VAL A 86 0.25 -0.64 2.52
CA VAL A 86 -0.32 -1.47 3.59
C VAL A 86 0.18 -2.90 3.40
N TRP A 87 1.01 -3.34 4.32
CA TRP A 87 1.66 -4.65 4.26
C TRP A 87 0.69 -5.79 4.59
N GLN A 88 0.94 -6.98 4.03
CA GLN A 88 0.18 -8.17 4.32
C GLN A 88 0.18 -8.50 5.82
N ASN A 89 1.38 -8.51 6.43
CA ASN A 89 1.54 -8.68 7.87
C ASN A 89 1.67 -7.32 8.58
N PRO A 90 0.68 -6.90 9.39
CA PRO A 90 0.74 -5.65 10.13
C PRO A 90 1.85 -5.60 11.18
N ASP A 91 2.30 -6.74 11.73
CA ASP A 91 3.43 -6.77 12.69
C ASP A 91 4.76 -6.29 12.05
N ALA A 92 4.89 -6.40 10.72
CA ALA A 92 6.06 -5.89 10.01
C ALA A 92 5.96 -4.39 9.70
N GLN A 93 4.77 -3.79 9.84
CA GLN A 93 4.52 -2.37 9.57
C GLN A 93 4.52 -1.53 10.85
N LEU A 94 3.96 -2.05 11.95
CA LEU A 94 3.73 -1.32 13.20
C LEU A 94 4.91 -1.47 14.15
N PHE A 95 5.47 -0.35 14.64
CA PHE A 95 6.71 -0.37 15.44
C PHE A 95 6.76 0.69 16.56
N CYS A 96 5.79 1.61 16.65
CA CYS A 96 5.77 2.65 17.68
C CYS A 96 5.29 2.13 19.04
N ALA A 97 5.45 2.93 20.10
CA ALA A 97 5.09 2.55 21.47
C ALA A 97 3.59 2.60 21.73
N SER A 98 2.83 3.37 20.94
CA SER A 98 1.36 3.45 21.02
C SER A 98 0.72 3.56 19.63
N VAL A 99 -0.59 3.33 19.57
CA VAL A 99 -1.39 3.57 18.35
C VAL A 99 -1.30 5.03 17.93
N GLU A 100 -1.44 5.96 18.89
CA GLU A 100 -1.34 7.40 18.59
C GLU A 100 0.00 7.78 17.94
N GLU A 101 1.11 7.30 18.52
CA GLU A 101 2.44 7.53 17.95
C GLU A 101 2.59 6.91 16.55
N GLU A 102 2.02 5.73 16.32
CA GLU A 102 2.04 5.06 15.02
C GLU A 102 1.31 5.88 13.95
N LEU A 103 0.16 6.47 14.30
CA LEU A 103 -0.60 7.33 13.40
C LEU A 103 0.08 8.67 13.16
N ALA A 104 0.77 9.21 14.16
CA ALA A 104 1.49 10.48 14.06
C ALA A 104 2.81 10.37 13.29
N PHE A 105 3.43 9.18 13.26
CA PHE A 105 4.77 8.99 12.72
C PHE A 105 4.92 9.48 11.27
N GLY A 106 4.03 9.04 10.38
CA GLY A 106 4.05 9.45 8.97
C GLY A 106 3.96 10.98 8.79
N PRO A 107 2.91 11.64 9.30
CA PRO A 107 2.74 13.10 9.25
C PRO A 107 3.94 13.88 9.83
N LEU A 108 4.52 13.44 10.95
CA LEU A 108 5.73 14.04 11.53
C LEU A 108 6.93 13.91 10.58
N GLN A 109 7.14 12.75 9.97
CA GLN A 109 8.20 12.55 8.96
C GLN A 109 7.97 13.38 7.70
N MET A 110 6.72 13.71 7.38
CA MET A 110 6.38 14.65 6.31
C MET A 110 6.77 16.10 6.67
N GLY A 111 6.97 16.39 7.95
CA GLY A 111 7.29 17.73 8.46
C GLY A 111 6.06 18.63 8.52
N LEU A 112 4.90 18.06 8.78
CA LEU A 112 3.67 18.83 8.98
C LEU A 112 3.70 19.57 10.33
N PRO A 113 2.99 20.70 10.46
CA PRO A 113 2.80 21.39 11.73
C PRO A 113 2.13 20.51 12.77
N GLU A 114 2.43 20.69 14.05
CA GLU A 114 1.93 19.86 15.14
C GLU A 114 0.39 19.83 15.22
N ASP A 115 -0.25 20.96 15.00
CA ASP A 115 -1.71 21.10 14.98
C ASP A 115 -2.34 20.28 13.82
N GLU A 116 -1.72 20.28 12.64
CA GLU A 116 -2.15 19.44 11.52
C GLU A 116 -1.93 17.94 11.79
N VAL A 117 -0.79 17.59 12.39
CA VAL A 117 -0.52 16.20 12.81
C VAL A 117 -1.59 15.73 13.78
N HIS A 118 -1.86 16.53 14.83
CA HIS A 118 -2.89 16.21 15.83
C HIS A 118 -4.26 16.03 15.18
N GLN A 119 -4.69 16.96 14.32
CA GLN A 119 -5.99 16.85 13.65
C GLN A 119 -6.09 15.56 12.81
N ARG A 120 -5.05 15.23 12.02
CA ARG A 120 -5.05 14.02 11.21
C ARG A 120 -5.11 12.73 12.05
N VAL A 121 -4.46 12.73 13.20
CA VAL A 121 -4.49 11.62 14.15
C VAL A 121 -5.88 11.47 14.76
N GLU A 122 -6.51 12.56 15.21
CA GLU A 122 -7.88 12.53 15.76
C GLU A 122 -8.88 12.04 14.71
N ASP A 123 -8.82 12.55 13.49
CA ASP A 123 -9.67 12.12 12.38
C ASP A 123 -9.49 10.63 12.09
N ALA A 124 -8.26 10.13 12.10
CA ALA A 124 -7.97 8.72 11.87
C ALA A 124 -8.46 7.85 13.04
N ILE A 125 -8.22 8.24 14.30
CA ILE A 125 -8.70 7.52 15.47
C ILE A 125 -10.22 7.35 15.41
N ALA A 126 -10.95 8.43 15.11
CA ALA A 126 -12.41 8.42 15.01
C ALA A 126 -12.87 7.55 13.82
N TYR A 127 -12.27 7.73 12.63
CA TYR A 127 -12.69 7.01 11.43
C TYR A 127 -12.46 5.49 11.52
N PHE A 128 -11.35 5.07 12.15
CA PHE A 128 -10.96 3.67 12.28
C PHE A 128 -11.42 3.03 13.62
N ALA A 129 -12.19 3.76 14.44
CA ALA A 129 -12.69 3.33 15.76
C ALA A 129 -11.56 2.81 16.68
N LEU A 130 -10.52 3.63 16.85
CA LEU A 130 -9.31 3.29 17.61
C LEU A 130 -9.24 4.00 18.99
N GLU A 131 -10.31 4.70 19.44
CA GLU A 131 -10.31 5.52 20.66
C GLU A 131 -9.85 4.74 21.89
N LYS A 132 -10.35 3.50 22.05
CA LYS A 132 -10.02 2.63 23.20
C LYS A 132 -8.62 2.01 23.11
N LEU A 133 -7.97 2.16 21.97
CA LEU A 133 -6.68 1.57 21.67
C LEU A 133 -5.56 2.59 21.61
N ARG A 134 -5.89 3.90 21.70
CA ARG A 134 -4.99 5.04 21.51
C ARG A 134 -3.63 4.86 22.18
N ASP A 135 -3.64 4.55 23.48
CA ASP A 135 -2.44 4.45 24.31
C ASP A 135 -1.82 3.05 24.34
N LYS A 136 -2.44 2.07 23.65
CA LYS A 136 -1.93 0.71 23.62
C LYS A 136 -0.78 0.58 22.63
N ALA A 137 0.25 -0.17 23.01
CA ALA A 137 1.28 -0.58 22.08
C ALA A 137 0.70 -1.54 21.02
N PRO A 138 1.05 -1.38 19.73
CA PRO A 138 0.53 -2.24 18.68
C PRO A 138 0.75 -3.74 18.90
N TYR A 139 1.80 -4.11 19.63
CA TYR A 139 2.08 -5.50 19.99
C TYR A 139 0.91 -6.18 20.74
N PHE A 140 0.16 -5.44 21.56
CA PHE A 140 -0.96 -5.96 22.36
C PHE A 140 -2.30 -5.96 21.66
N LEU A 141 -2.36 -5.53 20.39
CA LEU A 141 -3.58 -5.51 19.61
C LEU A 141 -3.90 -6.88 19.02
N SER A 142 -5.17 -7.19 18.82
CA SER A 142 -5.63 -8.32 18.01
C SER A 142 -5.25 -8.12 16.54
N GLY A 143 -5.28 -9.19 15.73
CA GLY A 143 -4.94 -9.11 14.30
C GLY A 143 -5.77 -8.07 13.53
N GLY A 144 -7.08 -8.02 13.78
CA GLY A 144 -7.97 -7.04 13.16
C GLY A 144 -7.71 -5.60 13.63
N GLU A 145 -7.42 -5.40 14.93
CA GLU A 145 -7.04 -4.08 15.47
C GLU A 145 -5.70 -3.61 14.87
N LYS A 146 -4.71 -4.50 14.75
CA LYS A 146 -3.44 -4.21 14.08
C LYS A 146 -3.65 -3.82 12.61
N LYS A 147 -4.50 -4.55 11.88
CA LYS A 147 -4.79 -4.23 10.47
C LYS A 147 -5.47 -2.87 10.34
N ARG A 148 -6.44 -2.54 11.20
CA ARG A 148 -7.06 -1.20 11.23
C ARG A 148 -6.05 -0.11 11.56
N THR A 149 -5.16 -0.33 12.53
CA THR A 149 -4.09 0.61 12.88
C THR A 149 -3.12 0.80 11.71
N ALA A 150 -2.74 -0.26 11.00
CA ALA A 150 -1.88 -0.19 9.83
C ALA A 150 -2.53 0.57 8.65
N LEU A 151 -3.82 0.41 8.43
CA LEU A 151 -4.57 1.22 7.46
C LEU A 151 -4.63 2.70 7.89
N ALA A 152 -4.89 2.95 9.18
CA ALA A 152 -4.97 4.29 9.76
C ALA A 152 -3.63 5.05 9.67
N SER A 153 -2.49 4.38 9.88
CA SER A 153 -1.16 5.02 9.75
C SER A 153 -0.85 5.49 8.34
N ILE A 154 -1.34 4.79 7.32
CA ILE A 154 -1.24 5.25 5.92
C ILE A 154 -2.28 6.33 5.62
N PHE A 155 -3.48 6.24 6.22
CA PHE A 155 -4.54 7.24 6.05
C PHE A 155 -4.11 8.64 6.52
N THR A 156 -3.41 8.75 7.65
CA THR A 156 -2.89 10.03 8.15
C THR A 156 -1.91 10.72 7.21
N MET A 157 -1.20 9.96 6.38
CA MET A 157 -0.31 10.49 5.35
C MET A 157 -1.06 11.02 4.12
N ASN A 158 -2.31 10.56 3.90
CA ASN A 158 -3.18 10.92 2.77
C ASN A 158 -2.52 10.74 1.38
N PRO A 159 -1.92 9.60 1.05
CA PRO A 159 -1.18 9.41 -0.19
C PRO A 159 -2.09 9.49 -1.42
N LEU A 160 -1.49 9.70 -2.61
CA LEU A 160 -2.20 9.67 -3.89
C LEU A 160 -2.44 8.24 -4.38
N VAL A 161 -1.49 7.36 -4.10
CA VAL A 161 -1.52 5.94 -4.47
C VAL A 161 -1.54 5.09 -3.22
N TRP A 162 -2.48 4.18 -3.15
CA TRP A 162 -2.60 3.16 -2.13
C TRP A 162 -2.23 1.81 -2.71
N THR A 163 -1.22 1.18 -2.17
CA THR A 163 -0.88 -0.20 -2.47
C THR A 163 -1.21 -1.05 -1.24
N LEU A 164 -2.00 -2.10 -1.43
CA LEU A 164 -2.49 -2.92 -0.32
C LEU A 164 -2.22 -4.40 -0.64
N ASP A 165 -1.51 -5.06 0.25
CA ASP A 165 -1.19 -6.49 0.10
C ASP A 165 -2.11 -7.32 1.01
N GLU A 166 -3.10 -7.99 0.40
CA GLU A 166 -4.12 -8.80 1.07
C GLU A 166 -4.70 -8.12 2.33
N PRO A 167 -5.29 -6.92 2.19
CA PRO A 167 -5.72 -6.11 3.34
C PRO A 167 -6.85 -6.74 4.13
N GLU A 168 -7.58 -7.70 3.57
CA GLU A 168 -8.66 -8.46 4.20
C GLU A 168 -8.17 -9.52 5.20
N ASN A 169 -6.90 -9.90 5.15
CA ASN A 169 -6.35 -10.89 6.07
C ASN A 169 -6.43 -10.43 7.53
N PHE A 170 -6.77 -11.34 8.42
CA PHE A 170 -7.01 -11.13 9.86
C PHE A 170 -8.30 -10.38 10.19
N LEU A 171 -9.15 -10.03 9.21
CA LEU A 171 -10.43 -9.36 9.41
C LEU A 171 -11.57 -10.39 9.44
N ASP A 172 -12.52 -10.19 10.37
CA ASP A 172 -13.80 -10.87 10.34
C ASP A 172 -14.72 -10.33 9.23
N ALA A 173 -15.87 -10.96 9.01
CA ALA A 173 -16.78 -10.61 7.94
C ALA A 173 -17.29 -9.14 8.02
N GLU A 174 -17.52 -8.62 9.22
CA GLU A 174 -17.96 -7.24 9.43
C GLU A 174 -16.84 -6.25 9.07
N SER A 175 -15.62 -6.53 9.53
CA SER A 175 -14.44 -5.73 9.20
C SER A 175 -14.06 -5.80 7.71
N GLN A 176 -14.31 -6.93 7.04
CA GLN A 176 -14.12 -7.04 5.58
C GLN A 176 -15.14 -6.19 4.81
N ALA A 177 -16.40 -6.16 5.25
CA ALA A 177 -17.41 -5.28 4.67
C ALA A 177 -17.05 -3.80 4.87
N TRP A 178 -16.59 -3.43 6.05
CA TRP A 178 -16.05 -2.09 6.34
C TRP A 178 -14.85 -1.75 5.46
N LEU A 179 -13.88 -2.67 5.29
CA LEU A 179 -12.73 -2.48 4.40
C LEU A 179 -13.17 -2.18 2.95
N THR A 180 -14.16 -2.90 2.46
CA THR A 180 -14.70 -2.68 1.11
C THR A 180 -15.28 -1.27 0.98
N GLN A 181 -16.02 -0.78 1.99
CA GLN A 181 -16.54 0.60 2.02
C GLN A 181 -15.40 1.63 2.10
N PHE A 182 -14.37 1.36 2.90
CA PHE A 182 -13.18 2.20 2.97
C PHE A 182 -12.49 2.33 1.61
N LEU A 183 -12.25 1.21 0.92
CA LEU A 183 -11.64 1.24 -0.42
C LEU A 183 -12.53 1.99 -1.42
N GLN A 184 -13.85 1.86 -1.32
CA GLN A 184 -14.79 2.63 -2.15
C GLN A 184 -14.64 4.14 -1.88
N SER A 185 -14.54 4.55 -0.61
CA SER A 185 -14.35 5.96 -0.25
C SER A 185 -13.05 6.54 -0.79
N LEU A 186 -11.96 5.74 -0.81
CA LEU A 186 -10.69 6.13 -1.43
C LEU A 186 -10.85 6.32 -2.94
N LYS A 187 -11.56 5.41 -3.61
CA LYS A 187 -11.86 5.49 -5.05
C LYS A 187 -12.67 6.74 -5.37
N ASP A 188 -13.73 7.00 -4.61
CA ASP A 188 -14.59 8.19 -4.78
C ASP A 188 -13.82 9.49 -4.54
N ALA A 189 -12.82 9.47 -3.65
CA ALA A 189 -11.88 10.57 -3.44
C ALA A 189 -10.80 10.70 -4.55
N GLY A 190 -10.87 9.89 -5.61
CA GLY A 190 -9.97 9.93 -6.75
C GLY A 190 -8.56 9.38 -6.45
N LYS A 191 -8.41 8.56 -5.41
CA LYS A 191 -7.15 7.88 -5.11
C LYS A 191 -6.89 6.76 -6.11
N THR A 192 -5.64 6.55 -6.45
CA THR A 192 -5.19 5.37 -7.22
C THR A 192 -5.02 4.21 -6.25
N ILE A 193 -5.62 3.06 -6.56
CA ILE A 193 -5.60 1.88 -5.68
C ILE A 193 -4.98 0.71 -6.43
N ILE A 194 -4.03 0.03 -5.80
CA ILE A 194 -3.48 -1.23 -6.30
C ILE A 194 -3.59 -2.22 -5.15
N VAL A 195 -4.43 -3.22 -5.30
CA VAL A 195 -4.72 -4.16 -4.22
C VAL A 195 -4.54 -5.59 -4.68
N THR A 196 -3.83 -6.40 -3.88
CA THR A 196 -3.90 -7.87 -4.00
C THR A 196 -5.05 -8.35 -3.13
N SER A 197 -5.93 -9.17 -3.66
CA SER A 197 -7.04 -9.71 -2.90
C SER A 197 -7.60 -10.97 -3.55
N HIS A 198 -8.13 -11.84 -2.70
CA HIS A 198 -8.95 -12.98 -3.12
C HIS A 198 -10.44 -12.76 -2.80
N HIS A 199 -10.80 -11.59 -2.24
CA HIS A 199 -12.16 -11.29 -1.81
C HIS A 199 -13.05 -10.86 -2.99
N PRO A 200 -14.20 -11.53 -3.25
CA PRO A 200 -15.05 -11.27 -4.42
C PRO A 200 -15.56 -9.81 -4.52
N ASP A 201 -15.89 -9.21 -3.37
CA ASP A 201 -16.41 -7.84 -3.35
C ASP A 201 -15.36 -6.80 -3.74
N ILE A 202 -14.10 -7.00 -3.36
CA ILE A 202 -13.00 -6.13 -3.79
C ILE A 202 -12.83 -6.26 -5.31
N ALA A 203 -12.84 -7.48 -5.84
CA ALA A 203 -12.76 -7.72 -7.27
C ALA A 203 -13.93 -7.10 -8.04
N GLY A 204 -15.17 -7.31 -7.57
CA GLY A 204 -16.37 -6.93 -8.30
C GLY A 204 -16.82 -5.46 -8.14
N ARG A 205 -16.45 -4.81 -7.02
CA ARG A 205 -16.95 -3.46 -6.70
C ARG A 205 -15.88 -2.37 -6.80
N ILE A 206 -14.66 -2.69 -6.46
CA ILE A 206 -13.59 -1.68 -6.33
C ILE A 206 -12.78 -1.60 -7.61
N ALA A 207 -12.34 -2.73 -8.16
CA ALA A 207 -11.42 -2.76 -9.29
C ALA A 207 -12.06 -2.25 -10.59
N ASP A 208 -11.36 -1.36 -11.30
CA ASP A 208 -11.70 -0.98 -12.67
C ASP A 208 -11.17 -2.01 -13.66
N ARG A 209 -10.07 -2.69 -13.33
CA ARG A 209 -9.50 -3.81 -14.07
C ARG A 209 -8.66 -4.72 -13.20
N GLU A 210 -8.40 -5.89 -13.73
CA GLU A 210 -7.52 -6.91 -13.16
C GLU A 210 -6.19 -6.96 -13.92
N LEU A 211 -5.10 -7.12 -13.17
CA LEU A 211 -3.80 -7.55 -13.66
C LEU A 211 -3.51 -8.92 -13.05
N ARG A 212 -3.41 -9.94 -13.90
CA ARG A 212 -3.18 -11.31 -13.43
C ARG A 212 -1.75 -11.73 -13.65
N LEU A 213 -1.04 -12.09 -12.57
CA LEU A 213 0.26 -12.75 -12.66
C LEU A 213 0.08 -14.25 -12.81
N THR A 214 0.81 -14.86 -13.73
CA THR A 214 0.84 -16.32 -13.93
C THR A 214 1.86 -16.99 -13.02
N ALA A 215 1.87 -18.33 -12.99
CA ALA A 215 2.89 -19.09 -12.28
C ALA A 215 4.30 -18.92 -12.87
N GLU A 216 4.38 -18.50 -14.14
CA GLU A 216 5.63 -18.19 -14.85
C GLU A 216 6.12 -16.77 -14.60
N HIS A 217 5.48 -16.04 -13.65
CA HIS A 217 5.85 -14.66 -13.24
C HIS A 217 5.66 -13.61 -14.34
N GLN A 218 4.70 -13.79 -15.23
CA GLN A 218 4.34 -12.90 -16.32
C GLN A 218 2.89 -12.40 -16.15
N LEU A 219 2.53 -11.34 -16.89
CA LEU A 219 1.13 -10.96 -17.01
C LEU A 219 0.41 -11.89 -17.99
N GLY A 220 -0.76 -12.43 -17.57
CA GLY A 220 -1.62 -13.31 -18.33
C GLY A 220 -2.84 -12.59 -18.88
#